data_a652ad964b6eeba27ac8b0e21e083b47
#
_entry.id   a652ad964b6eeba27ac8b0e21e083b47
#
_cell.length_a   1.000
_cell.length_b   1.000
_cell.length_c   1.000
_cell.angle_alpha   90.00
_cell.angle_beta   90.00
_cell.angle_gamma   90.00
#
_symmetry.space_group_name_H-M   'P 1'
#
loop_
_entity.id
_entity.type
_entity.pdbx_description
1 polymer ?
#
loop_
_entity_poly.entity_id
_entity_poly.type
_entity_poly.pdbx_seq_one_letter_code
_entity_poly.pdbx_strand_id
1 'polypeptide(L)'
;MDEPTASLNDNDSDRLLTLLLELKAQGVTSIIISHKLNEISRVADSITIIRDGSSVDYLNCREEDVSEDRIIKAMVGRDMEDRYPPRMPNIGEILFEVKDWRVDHPNHAAREIIKGISINARKGEIVGIAGLMGSGRTELAMSIFGKSYGKNIRGNVSIHGKSIDVSTVRKAIDNGLAYVTEDRKGYGLLLEESIKKNTSLANLSGISNKLVVNDYRETHTANEFRSKLRIRSADVEQHTGNLSGGNQQKVVISKWLFTAPDVLILDEPTRGVDVGAKYEIYTIIDQVVQEGKCIIMISSEMPELLGMCDRIYVMNEGKIVGEFLAKDANQEAIMRSIMKNGENENE
;
A
#
# COMPACT_ATOMS: atom_id res chain seq x y z
N MET A 1 -13.29 21.78 -7.87
CA MET A 1 -12.11 20.94 -8.17
C MET A 1 -12.23 19.68 -7.33
N ASP A 2 -12.07 18.52 -7.95
CA ASP A 2 -12.16 17.22 -7.30
C ASP A 2 -10.77 16.59 -7.30
N GLU A 3 -10.23 16.33 -6.10
CA GLU A 3 -8.90 15.75 -5.84
C GLU A 3 -7.77 16.39 -6.69
N PRO A 4 -7.64 17.74 -6.72
CA PRO A 4 -6.78 18.40 -7.69
C PRO A 4 -5.29 18.11 -7.53
N THR A 5 -4.88 17.61 -6.37
CA THR A 5 -3.48 17.31 -6.03
C THR A 5 -3.17 15.81 -5.98
N ALA A 6 -4.13 14.95 -6.32
CA ALA A 6 -3.99 13.49 -6.17
C ALA A 6 -2.83 12.88 -6.97
N SER A 7 -2.47 13.49 -8.11
CA SER A 7 -1.38 13.04 -9.00
C SER A 7 -0.16 13.96 -9.01
N LEU A 8 -0.14 15.00 -8.17
CA LEU A 8 0.93 15.97 -8.10
C LEU A 8 1.96 15.59 -7.02
N ASN A 9 3.22 15.96 -7.23
CA ASN A 9 4.23 15.96 -6.18
C ASN A 9 4.00 17.14 -5.21
N ASP A 10 4.71 17.15 -4.09
CA ASP A 10 4.52 18.17 -3.05
C ASP A 10 4.76 19.60 -3.54
N ASN A 11 5.79 19.82 -4.39
CA ASN A 11 6.11 21.14 -4.93
C ASN A 11 5.00 21.67 -5.86
N ASP A 12 4.44 20.81 -6.70
CA ASP A 12 3.37 21.19 -7.62
C ASP A 12 2.05 21.36 -6.89
N SER A 13 1.79 20.56 -5.84
CA SER A 13 0.66 20.74 -4.92
C SER A 13 0.74 22.10 -4.23
N ASP A 14 1.90 22.49 -3.70
CA ASP A 14 2.12 23.79 -3.07
C ASP A 14 1.88 24.97 -4.02
N ARG A 15 2.32 24.86 -5.27
CA ARG A 15 2.06 25.88 -6.31
C ARG A 15 0.57 26.03 -6.60
N LEU A 16 -0.15 24.90 -6.72
CA LEU A 16 -1.58 24.89 -6.94
C LEU A 16 -2.33 25.55 -5.78
N LEU A 17 -1.98 25.20 -4.52
CA LEU A 17 -2.59 25.81 -3.34
C LEU A 17 -2.32 27.31 -3.27
N THR A 18 -1.13 27.76 -3.64
CA THR A 18 -0.78 29.18 -3.72
C THR A 18 -1.63 29.91 -4.76
N LEU A 19 -1.80 29.33 -5.94
CA LEU A 19 -2.69 29.88 -6.99
C LEU A 19 -4.14 29.99 -6.51
N LEU A 20 -4.64 29.02 -5.75
CA LEU A 20 -5.98 29.07 -5.16
C LEU A 20 -6.15 30.22 -4.17
N LEU A 21 -5.13 30.49 -3.35
CA LEU A 21 -5.13 31.65 -2.44
C LEU A 21 -5.12 33.00 -3.21
N GLU A 22 -4.37 33.06 -4.32
CA GLU A 22 -4.37 34.23 -5.19
C GLU A 22 -5.74 34.47 -5.84
N LEU A 23 -6.38 33.44 -6.36
CA LEU A 23 -7.73 33.50 -6.91
C LEU A 23 -8.76 33.95 -5.86
N LYS A 24 -8.64 33.40 -4.64
CA LYS A 24 -9.45 33.80 -3.48
C LYS A 24 -9.28 35.29 -3.17
N ALA A 25 -8.06 35.82 -3.19
CA ALA A 25 -7.76 37.25 -2.98
C ALA A 25 -8.37 38.12 -4.05
N GLN A 26 -8.58 37.60 -5.28
CA GLN A 26 -9.28 38.28 -6.38
C GLN A 26 -10.82 38.14 -6.31
N GLY A 27 -11.35 37.53 -5.26
CA GLY A 27 -12.80 37.36 -5.05
C GLY A 27 -13.41 36.13 -5.75
N VAL A 28 -12.59 35.19 -6.23
CA VAL A 28 -13.08 33.93 -6.81
C VAL A 28 -13.42 32.94 -5.71
N THR A 29 -14.66 32.48 -5.71
CA THR A 29 -15.10 31.40 -4.81
C THR A 29 -14.72 30.05 -5.39
N SER A 30 -14.03 29.21 -4.60
CA SER A 30 -13.59 27.87 -5.00
C SER A 30 -14.20 26.80 -4.11
N ILE A 31 -14.63 25.70 -4.70
CA ILE A 31 -15.01 24.47 -3.99
C ILE A 31 -13.96 23.41 -4.31
N ILE A 32 -13.36 22.85 -3.26
CA ILE A 32 -12.31 21.82 -3.35
C ILE A 32 -12.82 20.57 -2.65
N ILE A 33 -12.74 19.44 -3.33
CA ILE A 33 -12.95 18.13 -2.73
C ILE A 33 -11.57 17.50 -2.60
N SER A 34 -11.17 17.13 -1.37
CA SER A 34 -9.90 16.47 -1.09
C SER A 34 -9.98 15.70 0.22
N HIS A 35 -9.16 14.67 0.35
CA HIS A 35 -8.94 13.94 1.59
C HIS A 35 -7.59 14.30 2.27
N LYS A 36 -6.79 15.16 1.65
CA LYS A 36 -5.52 15.65 2.20
C LYS A 36 -5.79 16.83 3.13
N LEU A 37 -5.82 16.54 4.43
CA LEU A 37 -6.26 17.50 5.45
C LEU A 37 -5.36 18.72 5.58
N ASN A 38 -4.04 18.53 5.46
CA ASN A 38 -3.05 19.60 5.47
C ASN A 38 -3.27 20.62 4.35
N GLU A 39 -3.72 20.17 3.16
CA GLU A 39 -4.06 21.06 2.05
C GLU A 39 -5.34 21.83 2.32
N ILE A 40 -6.38 21.15 2.83
CA ILE A 40 -7.68 21.77 3.16
C ILE A 40 -7.49 22.81 4.25
N SER A 41 -6.82 22.48 5.35
CA SER A 41 -6.58 23.39 6.48
C SER A 41 -5.85 24.68 6.07
N ARG A 42 -5.02 24.61 5.02
CA ARG A 42 -4.25 25.75 4.52
C ARG A 42 -5.08 26.77 3.72
N VAL A 43 -6.09 26.30 2.97
CA VAL A 43 -6.78 27.15 1.99
C VAL A 43 -8.27 27.40 2.27
N ALA A 44 -8.91 26.52 3.06
CA ALA A 44 -10.33 26.57 3.30
C ALA A 44 -10.75 27.69 4.27
N ASP A 45 -11.85 28.38 3.97
CA ASP A 45 -12.55 29.25 4.93
C ASP A 45 -13.58 28.47 5.74
N SER A 46 -14.15 27.42 5.13
CA SER A 46 -15.08 26.52 5.78
C SER A 46 -14.93 25.11 5.22
N ILE A 47 -15.21 24.11 6.02
CA ILE A 47 -15.10 22.69 5.69
C ILE A 47 -16.45 22.03 5.94
N THR A 48 -17.03 21.42 4.91
CA THR A 48 -18.18 20.54 5.05
C THR A 48 -17.71 19.10 4.96
N ILE A 49 -17.98 18.32 5.99
CA ILE A 49 -17.58 16.91 6.06
C ILE A 49 -18.73 16.04 5.57
N ILE A 50 -18.46 15.24 4.55
CA ILE A 50 -19.42 14.31 3.94
C ILE A 50 -19.00 12.89 4.26
N ARG A 51 -19.94 12.08 4.76
CA ARG A 51 -19.77 10.66 5.04
C ARG A 51 -21.00 9.87 4.61
N ASP A 52 -20.78 8.77 3.87
CA ASP A 52 -21.86 7.90 3.36
C ASP A 52 -22.98 8.70 2.64
N GLY A 53 -22.61 9.72 1.85
CA GLY A 53 -23.52 10.57 1.09
C GLY A 53 -24.28 11.65 1.88
N SER A 54 -23.97 11.79 3.17
CA SER A 54 -24.62 12.78 4.06
C SER A 54 -23.58 13.78 4.61
N SER A 55 -23.98 15.06 4.72
CA SER A 55 -23.19 16.05 5.46
C SER A 55 -23.32 15.75 6.96
N VAL A 56 -22.18 15.48 7.61
CA VAL A 56 -22.12 15.07 9.02
C VAL A 56 -21.60 16.17 9.95
N ASP A 57 -20.82 17.12 9.42
CA ASP A 57 -20.30 18.25 10.19
C ASP A 57 -19.98 19.42 9.27
N TYR A 58 -19.98 20.65 9.85
CA TYR A 58 -19.59 21.88 9.20
C TYR A 58 -18.68 22.66 10.13
N LEU A 59 -17.49 23.03 9.66
CA LEU A 59 -16.46 23.74 10.42
C LEU A 59 -16.17 25.08 9.76
N ASN A 60 -16.17 26.17 10.56
CA ASN A 60 -15.82 27.50 10.10
C ASN A 60 -14.38 27.84 10.52
N CYS A 61 -13.44 27.70 9.58
CA CYS A 61 -12.00 27.91 9.85
C CYS A 61 -11.64 29.38 10.19
N ARG A 62 -12.60 30.32 10.06
CA ARG A 62 -12.40 31.73 10.46
C ARG A 62 -12.73 31.97 11.94
N GLU A 63 -13.57 31.13 12.52
CA GLU A 63 -14.10 31.29 13.88
C GLU A 63 -13.53 30.28 14.87
N GLU A 64 -13.01 29.15 14.34
CA GLU A 64 -12.51 28.03 15.12
C GLU A 64 -11.11 27.65 14.65
N ASP A 65 -10.24 27.24 15.60
CA ASP A 65 -9.00 26.53 15.27
C ASP A 65 -9.35 25.07 14.96
N VAL A 66 -9.39 24.74 13.66
CA VAL A 66 -9.81 23.43 13.18
C VAL A 66 -8.60 22.50 13.13
N SER A 67 -8.49 21.60 14.11
CA SER A 67 -7.47 20.58 14.11
C SER A 67 -7.76 19.47 13.10
N GLU A 68 -6.71 18.88 12.52
CA GLU A 68 -6.85 17.70 11.63
C GLU A 68 -7.58 16.56 12.34
N ASP A 69 -7.33 16.34 13.62
CA ASP A 69 -7.95 15.27 14.41
C ASP A 69 -9.47 15.44 14.51
N ARG A 70 -9.97 16.67 14.61
CA ARG A 70 -11.41 16.95 14.59
C ARG A 70 -12.04 16.60 13.24
N ILE A 71 -11.37 16.93 12.15
CA ILE A 71 -11.84 16.58 10.79
C ILE A 71 -11.86 15.05 10.62
N ILE A 72 -10.78 14.38 11.02
CA ILE A 72 -10.66 12.90 10.96
C ILE A 72 -11.78 12.25 11.78
N LYS A 73 -12.01 12.72 13.02
CA LYS A 73 -13.07 12.21 13.88
C LYS A 73 -14.45 12.28 13.22
N ALA A 74 -14.76 13.42 12.61
CA ALA A 74 -16.04 13.59 11.91
C ALA A 74 -16.14 12.73 10.64
N MET A 75 -15.05 12.62 9.85
CA MET A 75 -15.01 11.77 8.66
C MET A 75 -15.18 10.28 8.99
N VAL A 76 -14.52 9.79 10.04
CA VAL A 76 -14.53 8.37 10.44
C VAL A 76 -15.73 8.04 11.33
N GLY A 77 -16.23 9.00 12.10
CA GLY A 77 -17.42 8.85 12.96
C GLY A 77 -17.15 8.15 14.29
N ARG A 78 -15.90 8.07 14.70
CA ARG A 78 -15.45 7.58 16.01
C ARG A 78 -14.20 8.33 16.45
N ASP A 79 -13.95 8.40 17.74
CA ASP A 79 -12.67 8.87 18.25
C ASP A 79 -11.57 7.91 17.76
N MET A 80 -10.68 8.43 16.94
CA MET A 80 -9.44 7.75 16.59
C MET A 80 -8.35 8.40 17.45
N GLU A 81 -8.14 7.84 18.66
CA GLU A 81 -7.02 8.24 19.51
C GLU A 81 -5.68 7.96 18.81
N ASP A 82 -5.65 6.93 17.94
CA ASP A 82 -4.50 6.55 17.15
C ASP A 82 -4.82 6.40 15.66
N ARG A 83 -3.98 6.96 14.80
CA ARG A 83 -4.05 6.81 13.32
C ARG A 83 -3.77 5.39 12.86
N TYR A 84 -3.10 4.59 13.69
CA TYR A 84 -2.68 3.22 13.43
C TYR A 84 -3.21 2.28 14.51
N PRO A 85 -3.55 1.02 14.20
CA PRO A 85 -3.97 0.07 15.22
C PRO A 85 -2.83 -0.18 16.21
N PRO A 86 -3.12 -0.27 17.53
CA PRO A 86 -2.12 -0.62 18.52
C PRO A 86 -1.60 -2.03 18.23
N ARG A 87 -0.28 -2.17 18.12
CA ARG A 87 0.37 -3.43 17.79
C ARG A 87 1.20 -3.95 18.96
N MET A 88 1.14 -5.27 19.16
CA MET A 88 2.05 -6.02 20.02
C MET A 88 2.83 -7.01 19.13
N PRO A 89 3.97 -6.61 18.55
CA PRO A 89 4.72 -7.46 17.65
C PRO A 89 5.20 -8.74 18.36
N ASN A 90 4.92 -9.89 17.77
CA ASN A 90 5.46 -11.19 18.19
C ASN A 90 6.41 -11.69 17.11
N ILE A 91 7.60 -11.08 17.06
CA ILE A 91 8.59 -11.32 16.00
C ILE A 91 9.38 -12.59 16.30
N GLY A 92 9.30 -13.55 15.37
CA GLY A 92 9.97 -14.83 15.44
C GLY A 92 11.28 -14.93 14.63
N GLU A 93 11.52 -16.10 14.08
CA GLU A 93 12.66 -16.41 13.21
C GLU A 93 12.51 -15.78 11.82
N ILE A 94 13.61 -15.75 11.05
CA ILE A 94 13.59 -15.28 9.65
C ILE A 94 12.71 -16.23 8.84
N LEU A 95 11.62 -15.67 8.29
CA LEU A 95 10.69 -16.38 7.43
C LEU A 95 11.06 -16.24 5.96
N PHE A 96 11.38 -15.03 5.54
CA PHE A 96 11.66 -14.65 4.16
C PHE A 96 13.02 -13.99 4.05
N GLU A 97 13.78 -14.34 3.03
CA GLU A 97 15.10 -13.76 2.79
C GLU A 97 15.37 -13.65 1.29
N VAL A 98 15.89 -12.51 0.88
CA VAL A 98 16.41 -12.23 -0.46
C VAL A 98 17.89 -11.93 -0.34
N LYS A 99 18.73 -12.57 -1.17
CA LYS A 99 20.19 -12.41 -1.17
C LYS A 99 20.73 -12.02 -2.54
N ASP A 100 21.55 -10.97 -2.58
CA ASP A 100 22.25 -10.44 -3.77
C ASP A 100 21.31 -10.36 -4.99
N TRP A 101 20.15 -9.76 -4.79
CA TRP A 101 19.14 -9.65 -5.85
C TRP A 101 19.51 -8.53 -6.81
N ARG A 102 19.66 -8.89 -8.10
CA ARG A 102 20.08 -7.99 -9.17
C ARG A 102 19.10 -8.06 -10.33
N VAL A 103 18.79 -6.91 -10.90
CA VAL A 103 17.82 -6.81 -12.00
C VAL A 103 18.31 -5.78 -13.00
N ASP A 104 18.44 -6.18 -14.26
CA ASP A 104 18.77 -5.29 -15.36
C ASP A 104 17.50 -4.62 -15.92
N HIS A 105 17.65 -3.40 -16.42
CA HIS A 105 16.55 -2.64 -17.03
C HIS A 105 15.96 -3.39 -18.25
N PRO A 106 14.62 -3.45 -18.41
CA PRO A 106 14.01 -4.22 -19.49
C PRO A 106 14.37 -3.73 -20.89
N ASN A 107 14.66 -2.43 -21.06
CA ASN A 107 14.90 -1.79 -22.36
C ASN A 107 16.31 -1.19 -22.52
N HIS A 108 17.15 -1.18 -21.48
CA HIS A 108 18.52 -0.61 -21.52
C HIS A 108 19.52 -1.64 -21.03
N ALA A 109 20.19 -2.32 -21.97
CA ALA A 109 21.00 -3.52 -21.76
C ALA A 109 22.28 -3.33 -20.88
N ALA A 110 22.62 -2.17 -20.44
CA ALA A 110 23.78 -1.93 -19.56
C ALA A 110 23.40 -1.26 -18.23
N ARG A 111 22.10 -1.10 -17.95
CA ARG A 111 21.62 -0.41 -16.76
C ARG A 111 21.03 -1.42 -15.79
N GLU A 112 21.73 -1.64 -14.68
CA GLU A 112 21.19 -2.39 -13.54
C GLU A 112 20.27 -1.47 -12.74
N ILE A 113 19.02 -1.92 -12.49
CA ILE A 113 18.03 -1.18 -11.69
C ILE A 113 18.10 -1.59 -10.22
N ILE A 114 18.24 -2.90 -9.97
CA ILE A 114 18.40 -3.45 -8.63
C ILE A 114 19.83 -3.99 -8.53
N LYS A 115 20.59 -3.44 -7.60
CA LYS A 115 22.06 -3.53 -7.56
C LYS A 115 22.54 -4.34 -6.36
N GLY A 116 22.16 -5.63 -6.27
CA GLY A 116 22.64 -6.53 -5.23
C GLY A 116 21.94 -6.33 -3.87
N ILE A 117 20.62 -6.24 -3.87
CA ILE A 117 19.83 -6.06 -2.66
C ILE A 117 19.77 -7.35 -1.86
N SER A 118 20.03 -7.23 -0.54
CA SER A 118 19.79 -8.27 0.44
C SER A 118 18.89 -7.73 1.53
N ILE A 119 17.72 -8.37 1.73
CA ILE A 119 16.72 -8.04 2.74
C ILE A 119 16.16 -9.31 3.35
N ASN A 120 15.63 -9.21 4.56
CA ASN A 120 14.91 -10.31 5.19
C ASN A 120 13.68 -9.79 5.94
N ALA A 121 12.73 -10.69 6.20
CA ALA A 121 11.60 -10.45 7.07
C ALA A 121 11.35 -11.67 7.95
N ARG A 122 10.93 -11.40 9.20
CA ARG A 122 10.72 -12.43 10.22
C ARG A 122 9.23 -12.77 10.32
N LYS A 123 8.95 -13.92 10.86
CA LYS A 123 7.60 -14.32 11.23
C LYS A 123 7.00 -13.28 12.19
N GLY A 124 5.79 -12.82 11.90
CA GLY A 124 5.11 -11.81 12.73
C GLY A 124 5.67 -10.39 12.59
N GLU A 125 6.48 -10.11 11.55
CA GLU A 125 7.12 -8.81 11.31
C GLU A 125 6.47 -8.08 10.12
N ILE A 126 6.32 -6.76 10.24
CA ILE A 126 6.07 -5.85 9.11
C ILE A 126 7.38 -5.13 8.81
N VAL A 127 7.94 -5.38 7.64
CA VAL A 127 9.15 -4.71 7.15
C VAL A 127 8.77 -3.65 6.13
N GLY A 128 9.13 -2.40 6.41
CA GLY A 128 8.94 -1.29 5.50
C GLY A 128 10.06 -1.15 4.47
N ILE A 129 9.74 -0.72 3.27
CA ILE A 129 10.73 -0.26 2.29
C ILE A 129 10.43 1.21 1.96
N ALA A 130 11.25 2.10 2.49
CA ALA A 130 11.23 3.53 2.24
C ALA A 130 12.14 3.89 1.05
N GLY A 131 11.85 5.00 0.38
CA GLY A 131 12.69 5.54 -0.68
C GLY A 131 11.98 6.60 -1.49
N LEU A 132 12.74 7.40 -2.23
CA LEU A 132 12.17 8.40 -3.15
C LEU A 132 11.50 7.74 -4.36
N MET A 133 10.67 8.50 -5.06
CA MET A 133 10.11 8.08 -6.34
C MET A 133 11.25 7.71 -7.32
N GLY A 134 11.13 6.55 -7.96
CA GLY A 134 12.17 6.03 -8.85
C GLY A 134 13.35 5.33 -8.15
N SER A 135 13.30 5.10 -6.83
CA SER A 135 14.34 4.36 -6.11
C SER A 135 14.40 2.86 -6.45
N GLY A 136 13.39 2.31 -7.14
CA GLY A 136 13.34 0.92 -7.57
C GLY A 136 12.49 -0.02 -6.68
N ARG A 137 11.69 0.51 -5.76
CA ARG A 137 10.89 -0.28 -4.79
C ARG A 137 9.89 -1.22 -5.47
N THR A 138 9.07 -0.67 -6.36
CA THR A 138 8.08 -1.44 -7.15
C THR A 138 8.78 -2.46 -8.05
N GLU A 139 9.88 -2.05 -8.71
CA GLU A 139 10.69 -2.92 -9.56
C GLU A 139 11.30 -4.08 -8.76
N LEU A 140 11.74 -3.84 -7.53
CA LEU A 140 12.20 -4.89 -6.61
C LEU A 140 11.07 -5.88 -6.32
N ALA A 141 9.91 -5.41 -5.89
CA ALA A 141 8.75 -6.26 -5.58
C ALA A 141 8.31 -7.09 -6.78
N MET A 142 8.13 -6.46 -7.95
CA MET A 142 7.72 -7.13 -9.17
C MET A 142 8.76 -8.13 -9.66
N SER A 143 10.05 -7.83 -9.53
CA SER A 143 11.11 -8.75 -9.94
C SER A 143 11.19 -10.00 -9.05
N ILE A 144 10.90 -9.86 -7.75
CA ILE A 144 10.80 -10.99 -6.81
C ILE A 144 9.53 -11.81 -7.09
N PHE A 145 8.42 -11.13 -7.37
CA PHE A 145 7.15 -11.79 -7.62
C PHE A 145 7.03 -12.25 -9.08
N GLY A 146 7.57 -13.44 -9.36
CA GLY A 146 7.45 -14.09 -10.67
C GLY A 146 8.36 -13.53 -11.76
N LYS A 147 9.41 -12.78 -11.39
CA LYS A 147 10.29 -12.09 -12.35
C LYS A 147 9.50 -11.26 -13.37
N SER A 148 8.41 -10.63 -12.90
CA SER A 148 7.46 -9.91 -13.75
C SER A 148 7.98 -8.54 -14.23
N TYR A 149 9.13 -8.08 -13.71
CA TYR A 149 9.82 -6.88 -14.17
C TYR A 149 11.33 -7.13 -14.32
N GLY A 150 11.93 -6.58 -15.38
CA GLY A 150 13.37 -6.59 -15.62
C GLY A 150 13.87 -7.78 -16.43
N LYS A 151 15.19 -7.82 -16.64
CA LYS A 151 15.91 -8.88 -17.35
C LYS A 151 17.13 -9.33 -16.55
N ASN A 152 17.72 -10.48 -16.93
CA ASN A 152 18.92 -11.05 -16.33
C ASN A 152 18.85 -11.09 -14.80
N ILE A 153 17.70 -11.43 -14.24
CA ILE A 153 17.45 -11.43 -12.82
C ILE A 153 18.27 -12.52 -12.14
N ARG A 154 19.08 -12.12 -11.16
CA ARG A 154 20.04 -12.95 -10.41
C ARG A 154 19.83 -12.76 -8.92
N GLY A 155 20.29 -13.72 -8.14
CA GLY A 155 20.15 -13.73 -6.68
C GLY A 155 19.31 -14.90 -6.21
N ASN A 156 19.09 -14.97 -4.92
CA ASN A 156 18.34 -16.07 -4.30
C ASN A 156 17.20 -15.54 -3.44
N VAL A 157 16.08 -16.25 -3.48
CA VAL A 157 14.93 -16.02 -2.58
C VAL A 157 14.71 -17.30 -1.77
N SER A 158 14.51 -17.16 -0.48
CA SER A 158 14.21 -18.29 0.41
C SER A 158 13.03 -17.99 1.33
N ILE A 159 12.23 -19.01 1.62
CA ILE A 159 11.16 -19.01 2.63
C ILE A 159 11.41 -20.18 3.57
N HIS A 160 11.29 -19.97 4.88
CA HIS A 160 11.61 -20.95 5.91
C HIS A 160 13.03 -21.54 5.76
N GLY A 161 14.00 -20.71 5.34
CA GLY A 161 15.38 -21.13 5.10
C GLY A 161 15.60 -22.01 3.86
N LYS A 162 14.57 -22.29 3.08
CA LYS A 162 14.65 -23.06 1.83
C LYS A 162 14.62 -22.15 0.63
N SER A 163 15.57 -22.31 -0.30
CA SER A 163 15.56 -21.59 -1.59
C SER A 163 14.30 -21.98 -2.39
N ILE A 164 13.63 -21.00 -2.94
CA ILE A 164 12.39 -21.18 -3.71
C ILE A 164 12.56 -20.70 -5.15
N ASP A 165 11.80 -21.30 -6.05
CA ASP A 165 11.75 -20.88 -7.46
C ASP A 165 10.65 -19.80 -7.64
N VAL A 166 11.07 -18.59 -7.96
CA VAL A 166 10.19 -17.45 -8.25
C VAL A 166 10.24 -17.06 -9.74
N SER A 167 10.59 -17.98 -10.62
CA SER A 167 10.77 -17.68 -12.06
C SER A 167 9.48 -17.35 -12.80
N THR A 168 8.32 -17.62 -12.23
CA THR A 168 7.00 -17.24 -12.74
C THR A 168 6.07 -16.86 -11.59
N VAL A 169 5.05 -16.04 -11.87
CA VAL A 169 4.03 -15.66 -10.88
C VAL A 169 3.38 -16.90 -10.25
N ARG A 170 3.06 -17.92 -11.04
CA ARG A 170 2.48 -19.17 -10.52
C ARG A 170 3.38 -19.86 -9.51
N LYS A 171 4.68 -19.97 -9.81
CA LYS A 171 5.65 -20.56 -8.88
C LYS A 171 5.83 -19.72 -7.62
N ALA A 172 5.82 -18.40 -7.74
CA ALA A 172 5.87 -17.52 -6.57
C ALA A 172 4.67 -17.76 -5.65
N ILE A 173 3.45 -17.84 -6.20
CA ILE A 173 2.23 -18.17 -5.45
C ILE A 173 2.32 -19.56 -4.82
N ASP A 174 2.71 -20.58 -5.57
CA ASP A 174 2.81 -21.96 -5.07
C ASP A 174 3.87 -22.10 -3.97
N ASN A 175 4.84 -21.19 -3.90
CA ASN A 175 5.84 -21.10 -2.83
C ASN A 175 5.46 -20.12 -1.69
N GLY A 176 4.20 -19.67 -1.63
CA GLY A 176 3.69 -18.88 -0.52
C GLY A 176 3.97 -17.38 -0.60
N LEU A 177 4.31 -16.83 -1.77
CA LEU A 177 4.38 -15.38 -1.97
C LEU A 177 3.07 -14.84 -2.53
N ALA A 178 2.71 -13.63 -2.08
CA ALA A 178 1.64 -12.83 -2.67
C ALA A 178 2.09 -11.38 -2.85
N TYR A 179 1.53 -10.69 -3.86
CA TYR A 179 1.89 -9.31 -4.19
C TYR A 179 0.65 -8.46 -4.51
N VAL A 180 0.40 -7.50 -3.65
CA VAL A 180 -0.60 -6.44 -3.86
C VAL A 180 0.08 -5.30 -4.59
N THR A 181 -0.33 -5.04 -5.82
CA THR A 181 0.25 -4.02 -6.69
C THR A 181 -0.24 -2.62 -6.34
N GLU A 182 0.60 -1.61 -6.59
CA GLU A 182 0.25 -0.19 -6.51
C GLU A 182 -0.93 0.16 -7.43
N ASP A 183 -0.88 -0.29 -8.70
CA ASP A 183 -1.96 -0.06 -9.67
C ASP A 183 -3.05 -1.14 -9.55
N ARG A 184 -3.96 -0.92 -8.58
CA ARG A 184 -5.08 -1.85 -8.36
C ARG A 184 -6.03 -1.94 -9.54
N LYS A 185 -6.19 -0.86 -10.34
CA LYS A 185 -7.14 -0.80 -11.45
C LYS A 185 -6.61 -1.47 -12.72
N GLY A 186 -5.31 -1.31 -13.01
CA GLY A 186 -4.69 -1.88 -14.21
C GLY A 186 -4.22 -3.30 -14.00
N TYR A 187 -3.67 -3.63 -12.82
CA TYR A 187 -3.06 -4.94 -12.54
C TYR A 187 -3.68 -5.69 -11.37
N GLY A 188 -4.37 -4.99 -10.48
CA GLY A 188 -4.91 -5.58 -9.25
C GLY A 188 -6.26 -6.28 -9.44
N LEU A 189 -7.16 -5.71 -10.22
CA LEU A 189 -8.56 -6.11 -10.35
C LEU A 189 -9.01 -6.23 -11.81
N LEU A 190 -9.96 -7.11 -12.04
CA LEU A 190 -10.81 -7.13 -13.22
C LEU A 190 -12.07 -6.32 -12.89
N LEU A 191 -12.08 -5.02 -13.26
CA LEU A 191 -13.12 -4.07 -12.81
C LEU A 191 -14.52 -4.43 -13.27
N GLU A 192 -14.64 -5.03 -14.46
CA GLU A 192 -15.90 -5.49 -15.05
C GLU A 192 -16.39 -6.83 -14.48
N GLU A 193 -15.58 -7.46 -13.60
CA GLU A 193 -15.92 -8.72 -12.98
C GLU A 193 -16.37 -8.53 -11.53
N SER A 194 -17.10 -9.52 -11.01
CA SER A 194 -17.64 -9.52 -9.66
C SER A 194 -16.55 -9.61 -8.59
N ILE A 195 -16.89 -9.23 -7.36
CA ILE A 195 -16.08 -9.46 -6.16
C ILE A 195 -15.72 -10.95 -6.06
N LYS A 196 -16.68 -11.84 -6.32
CA LYS A 196 -16.53 -13.29 -6.29
C LYS A 196 -15.39 -13.76 -7.18
N LYS A 197 -15.43 -13.41 -8.45
CA LYS A 197 -14.40 -13.78 -9.43
C LYS A 197 -13.04 -13.17 -9.12
N ASN A 198 -13.00 -11.89 -8.71
CA ASN A 198 -11.76 -11.25 -8.33
C ASN A 198 -11.11 -11.92 -7.12
N THR A 199 -11.90 -12.29 -6.10
CA THR A 199 -11.39 -12.96 -4.89
C THR A 199 -10.79 -14.33 -5.20
N SER A 200 -11.40 -15.11 -6.11
CA SER A 200 -10.97 -16.46 -6.43
C SER A 200 -9.83 -16.55 -7.46
N LEU A 201 -9.59 -15.48 -8.23
CA LEU A 201 -8.74 -15.46 -9.42
C LEU A 201 -7.33 -16.01 -9.21
N ALA A 202 -6.71 -15.70 -8.06
CA ALA A 202 -5.33 -16.12 -7.78
C ALA A 202 -5.20 -17.58 -7.35
N ASN A 203 -6.32 -18.24 -6.96
CA ASN A 203 -6.33 -19.62 -6.48
C ASN A 203 -7.56 -20.40 -6.98
N LEU A 204 -7.75 -20.46 -8.30
CA LEU A 204 -8.87 -21.19 -8.89
C LEU A 204 -8.88 -22.69 -8.51
N SER A 205 -7.72 -23.28 -8.26
CA SER A 205 -7.62 -24.68 -7.81
C SER A 205 -8.30 -24.91 -6.45
N GLY A 206 -8.29 -23.91 -5.56
CA GLY A 206 -8.93 -23.97 -4.25
C GLY A 206 -10.44 -24.07 -4.29
N ILE A 207 -11.06 -23.62 -5.39
CA ILE A 207 -12.52 -23.65 -5.60
C ILE A 207 -12.95 -24.59 -6.73
N SER A 208 -12.02 -25.33 -7.33
CA SER A 208 -12.34 -26.20 -8.48
C SER A 208 -12.48 -27.67 -8.06
N ASN A 209 -13.38 -28.35 -8.74
CA ASN A 209 -13.42 -29.80 -8.77
C ASN A 209 -12.73 -30.27 -10.05
N LYS A 210 -11.45 -30.67 -9.95
CA LYS A 210 -10.58 -30.97 -11.11
C LYS A 210 -10.43 -29.72 -12.01
N LEU A 211 -11.07 -29.70 -13.17
CA LEU A 211 -10.98 -28.63 -14.17
C LEU A 211 -12.19 -27.68 -14.18
N VAL A 212 -13.18 -27.91 -13.33
CA VAL A 212 -14.43 -27.13 -13.30
C VAL A 212 -14.50 -26.34 -11.99
N VAL A 213 -14.67 -25.04 -12.11
CA VAL A 213 -14.91 -24.15 -10.95
C VAL A 213 -16.24 -24.52 -10.32
N ASN A 214 -16.26 -24.68 -9.01
CA ASN A 214 -17.48 -24.95 -8.23
C ASN A 214 -18.04 -23.59 -7.77
N ASP A 215 -19.13 -23.16 -8.40
CA ASP A 215 -19.78 -21.87 -8.13
C ASP A 215 -20.21 -21.71 -6.65
N TYR A 216 -20.69 -22.78 -6.02
CA TYR A 216 -21.06 -22.74 -4.60
C TYR A 216 -19.86 -22.47 -3.70
N ARG A 217 -18.72 -23.14 -3.94
CA ARG A 217 -17.47 -22.89 -3.19
C ARG A 217 -16.94 -21.48 -3.44
N GLU A 218 -16.97 -21.03 -4.68
CA GLU A 218 -16.55 -19.70 -5.06
C GLU A 218 -17.36 -18.62 -4.34
N THR A 219 -18.70 -18.73 -4.39
CA THR A 219 -19.62 -17.82 -3.70
C THR A 219 -19.43 -17.86 -2.18
N HIS A 220 -19.26 -19.06 -1.61
CA HIS A 220 -19.02 -19.21 -0.16
C HIS A 220 -17.72 -18.53 0.25
N THR A 221 -16.60 -18.80 -0.41
CA THR A 221 -15.29 -18.19 -0.17
C THR A 221 -15.35 -16.67 -0.30
N ALA A 222 -15.98 -16.15 -1.35
CA ALA A 222 -16.13 -14.71 -1.54
C ALA A 222 -16.93 -14.05 -0.40
N ASN A 223 -17.99 -14.68 0.09
CA ASN A 223 -18.77 -14.18 1.24
C ASN A 223 -17.98 -14.23 2.54
N GLU A 224 -17.13 -15.25 2.76
CA GLU A 224 -16.23 -15.31 3.92
C GLU A 224 -15.25 -14.13 3.91
N PHE A 225 -14.57 -13.89 2.79
CA PHE A 225 -13.65 -12.75 2.65
C PHE A 225 -14.37 -11.41 2.71
N ARG A 226 -15.57 -11.28 2.10
CA ARG A 226 -16.40 -10.08 2.21
C ARG A 226 -16.69 -9.73 3.66
N SER A 227 -17.01 -10.73 4.47
CA SER A 227 -17.29 -10.56 5.90
C SER A 227 -16.01 -10.31 6.70
N LYS A 228 -14.95 -11.12 6.50
CA LYS A 228 -13.67 -11.02 7.22
C LYS A 228 -13.03 -9.64 7.02
N LEU A 229 -13.03 -9.13 5.78
CA LEU A 229 -12.42 -7.84 5.42
C LEU A 229 -13.40 -6.68 5.45
N ARG A 230 -14.65 -6.91 5.84
CA ARG A 230 -15.72 -5.89 5.89
C ARG A 230 -15.83 -5.13 4.56
N ILE A 231 -15.88 -5.85 3.43
CA ILE A 231 -16.06 -5.26 2.11
C ILE A 231 -17.52 -4.79 2.00
N ARG A 232 -17.73 -3.49 1.85
CA ARG A 232 -19.05 -2.88 1.72
C ARG A 232 -19.54 -3.05 0.28
N SER A 233 -20.50 -3.95 0.07
CA SER A 233 -21.14 -4.22 -1.22
C SER A 233 -22.53 -4.77 -0.98
N ALA A 234 -23.42 -4.69 -1.97
CA ALA A 234 -24.75 -5.30 -1.88
C ALA A 234 -24.62 -6.84 -1.70
N ASP A 235 -23.86 -7.46 -2.57
CA ASP A 235 -23.53 -8.88 -2.55
C ASP A 235 -22.14 -9.12 -3.18
N VAL A 236 -21.75 -10.38 -3.39
CA VAL A 236 -20.47 -10.75 -4.00
C VAL A 236 -20.51 -10.78 -5.53
N GLU A 237 -21.68 -10.64 -6.15
CA GLU A 237 -21.84 -10.53 -7.60
C GLU A 237 -21.67 -9.08 -8.07
N GLN A 238 -21.64 -8.11 -7.17
CA GLN A 238 -21.38 -6.72 -7.53
C GLN A 238 -20.04 -6.56 -8.24
N HIS A 239 -20.03 -5.83 -9.36
CA HIS A 239 -18.80 -5.52 -10.11
C HIS A 239 -17.86 -4.67 -9.27
N THR A 240 -16.57 -5.01 -9.31
CA THR A 240 -15.55 -4.33 -8.49
C THR A 240 -15.34 -2.87 -8.92
N GLY A 241 -15.60 -2.55 -10.19
CA GLY A 241 -15.55 -1.18 -10.70
C GLY A 241 -16.49 -0.22 -10.00
N ASN A 242 -17.60 -0.72 -9.44
CA ASN A 242 -18.63 0.08 -8.74
C ASN A 242 -18.34 0.27 -7.24
N LEU A 243 -17.22 -0.24 -6.75
CA LEU A 243 -16.83 -0.10 -5.34
C LEU A 243 -16.01 1.18 -5.12
N SER A 244 -16.05 1.71 -3.89
CA SER A 244 -15.11 2.75 -3.46
C SER A 244 -13.67 2.24 -3.48
N GLY A 245 -12.69 3.15 -3.55
CA GLY A 245 -11.27 2.79 -3.59
C GLY A 245 -10.83 1.89 -2.43
N GLY A 246 -11.30 2.16 -1.23
CA GLY A 246 -11.00 1.32 -0.06
C GLY A 246 -11.59 -0.09 -0.16
N ASN A 247 -12.81 -0.23 -0.69
CA ASN A 247 -13.40 -1.56 -0.88
C ASN A 247 -12.73 -2.32 -2.04
N GLN A 248 -12.36 -1.62 -3.13
CA GLN A 248 -11.53 -2.21 -4.19
C GLN A 248 -10.21 -2.77 -3.64
N GLN A 249 -9.53 -2.00 -2.78
CA GLN A 249 -8.27 -2.44 -2.16
C GLN A 249 -8.46 -3.69 -1.30
N LYS A 250 -9.55 -3.75 -0.53
CA LYS A 250 -9.89 -4.95 0.26
C LYS A 250 -10.17 -6.17 -0.63
N VAL A 251 -10.77 -5.99 -1.82
CA VAL A 251 -10.94 -7.09 -2.78
C VAL A 251 -9.59 -7.55 -3.32
N VAL A 252 -8.64 -6.64 -3.64
CA VAL A 252 -7.28 -7.04 -4.01
C VAL A 252 -6.60 -7.84 -2.90
N ILE A 253 -6.71 -7.36 -1.66
CA ILE A 253 -6.15 -8.08 -0.50
C ILE A 253 -6.82 -9.46 -0.33
N SER A 254 -8.15 -9.55 -0.48
CA SER A 254 -8.88 -10.84 -0.39
C SER A 254 -8.40 -11.87 -1.42
N LYS A 255 -8.17 -11.42 -2.67
CA LYS A 255 -7.62 -12.25 -3.74
C LYS A 255 -6.31 -12.93 -3.33
N TRP A 256 -5.41 -12.16 -2.73
CA TRP A 256 -4.11 -12.67 -2.32
C TRP A 256 -4.17 -13.47 -1.02
N LEU A 257 -4.97 -13.07 -0.05
CA LEU A 257 -5.16 -13.85 1.18
C LEU A 257 -5.80 -15.22 0.90
N PHE A 258 -6.61 -15.34 -0.14
CA PHE A 258 -7.17 -16.63 -0.56
C PHE A 258 -6.11 -17.62 -1.06
N THR A 259 -4.93 -17.18 -1.44
CA THR A 259 -3.79 -18.07 -1.73
C THR A 259 -3.09 -18.60 -0.47
N ALA A 260 -3.50 -18.15 0.73
CA ALA A 260 -2.89 -18.48 2.02
C ALA A 260 -1.36 -18.25 2.05
N PRO A 261 -0.86 -17.05 1.71
CA PRO A 261 0.57 -16.80 1.58
C PRO A 261 1.27 -16.83 2.95
N ASP A 262 2.57 -17.15 2.94
CA ASP A 262 3.46 -16.95 4.08
C ASP A 262 4.05 -15.53 4.09
N VAL A 263 4.22 -14.96 2.90
CA VAL A 263 4.81 -13.63 2.66
C VAL A 263 3.86 -12.81 1.81
N LEU A 264 3.47 -11.64 2.30
CA LEU A 264 2.63 -10.70 1.57
C LEU A 264 3.40 -9.41 1.31
N ILE A 265 3.66 -9.12 0.05
CA ILE A 265 4.26 -7.85 -0.39
C ILE A 265 3.10 -6.89 -0.71
N LEU A 266 3.10 -5.72 -0.07
CA LEU A 266 2.12 -4.67 -0.25
C LEU A 266 2.80 -3.45 -0.86
N ASP A 267 2.45 -3.10 -2.08
CA ASP A 267 2.99 -1.93 -2.78
C ASP A 267 1.94 -0.82 -2.78
N GLU A 268 2.22 0.26 -2.04
CA GLU A 268 1.33 1.40 -1.82
C GLU A 268 -0.10 0.98 -1.41
N PRO A 269 -0.27 0.20 -0.32
CA PRO A 269 -1.54 -0.46 -0.01
C PRO A 269 -2.70 0.49 0.27
N THR A 270 -2.43 1.74 0.59
CA THR A 270 -3.47 2.72 0.94
C THR A 270 -3.55 3.90 -0.03
N ARG A 271 -2.84 3.83 -1.16
CA ARG A 271 -2.84 4.91 -2.15
C ARG A 271 -4.23 5.12 -2.76
N GLY A 272 -4.71 6.39 -2.70
CA GLY A 272 -6.04 6.76 -3.20
C GLY A 272 -7.18 6.09 -2.42
N VAL A 273 -6.98 5.93 -1.13
CA VAL A 273 -7.96 5.39 -0.18
C VAL A 273 -8.22 6.46 0.88
N ASP A 274 -9.48 6.62 1.27
CA ASP A 274 -9.87 7.56 2.32
C ASP A 274 -9.35 7.16 3.70
N VAL A 275 -9.26 8.13 4.63
CA VAL A 275 -8.65 7.95 5.96
C VAL A 275 -9.31 6.82 6.76
N GLY A 276 -10.63 6.69 6.68
CA GLY A 276 -11.34 5.63 7.41
C GLY A 276 -11.03 4.25 6.87
N ALA A 277 -10.96 4.11 5.54
CA ALA A 277 -10.60 2.86 4.90
C ALA A 277 -9.10 2.53 5.06
N LYS A 278 -8.19 3.51 5.16
CA LYS A 278 -6.78 3.27 5.52
C LYS A 278 -6.68 2.52 6.84
N TYR A 279 -7.35 3.00 7.88
CA TYR A 279 -7.33 2.34 9.19
C TYR A 279 -7.86 0.88 9.13
N GLU A 280 -8.91 0.64 8.35
CA GLU A 280 -9.44 -0.72 8.16
C GLU A 280 -8.40 -1.62 7.46
N ILE A 281 -7.67 -1.10 6.46
CA ILE A 281 -6.58 -1.81 5.79
C ILE A 281 -5.44 -2.11 6.77
N TYR A 282 -5.02 -1.14 7.59
CA TYR A 282 -3.99 -1.35 8.62
C TYR A 282 -4.40 -2.43 9.63
N THR A 283 -5.68 -2.46 10.02
CA THR A 283 -6.21 -3.52 10.89
C THR A 283 -6.12 -4.89 10.23
N ILE A 284 -6.41 -4.99 8.92
CA ILE A 284 -6.26 -6.25 8.17
C ILE A 284 -4.80 -6.68 8.11
N ILE A 285 -3.88 -5.74 7.83
CA ILE A 285 -2.43 -5.98 7.80
C ILE A 285 -1.95 -6.53 9.14
N ASP A 286 -2.35 -5.91 10.25
CA ASP A 286 -1.98 -6.37 11.60
C ASP A 286 -2.54 -7.78 11.89
N GLN A 287 -3.79 -8.07 11.52
CA GLN A 287 -4.37 -9.41 11.69
C GLN A 287 -3.56 -10.49 10.95
N VAL A 288 -3.14 -10.21 9.71
CA VAL A 288 -2.33 -11.14 8.89
C VAL A 288 -1.00 -11.43 9.57
N VAL A 289 -0.36 -10.42 10.13
CA VAL A 289 0.91 -10.57 10.85
C VAL A 289 0.73 -11.35 12.15
N GLN A 290 -0.36 -11.11 12.89
CA GLN A 290 -0.69 -11.89 14.11
C GLN A 290 -0.94 -13.37 13.80
N GLU A 291 -1.39 -13.72 12.60
CA GLU A 291 -1.48 -15.11 12.13
C GLU A 291 -0.09 -15.75 11.88
N GLY A 292 0.99 -15.01 12.13
CA GLY A 292 2.38 -15.46 11.98
C GLY A 292 2.93 -15.39 10.55
N LYS A 293 2.29 -14.64 9.68
CA LYS A 293 2.82 -14.28 8.36
C LYS A 293 3.85 -13.15 8.47
N CYS A 294 4.63 -12.89 7.43
CA CYS A 294 5.41 -11.65 7.34
C CYS A 294 4.90 -10.76 6.21
N ILE A 295 5.07 -9.46 6.41
CA ILE A 295 4.65 -8.46 5.44
C ILE A 295 5.84 -7.59 5.05
N ILE A 296 5.97 -7.35 3.74
CA ILE A 296 6.85 -6.33 3.19
C ILE A 296 5.94 -5.21 2.69
N MET A 297 6.08 -4.03 3.28
CA MET A 297 5.24 -2.88 2.98
C MET A 297 6.06 -1.79 2.31
N ILE A 298 5.73 -1.49 1.07
CA ILE A 298 6.29 -0.38 0.30
C ILE A 298 5.32 0.78 0.41
N SER A 299 5.78 1.94 0.83
CA SER A 299 4.96 3.15 0.86
C SER A 299 5.80 4.40 0.58
N SER A 300 5.19 5.35 -0.10
CA SER A 300 5.70 6.71 -0.27
C SER A 300 5.34 7.61 0.91
N GLU A 301 4.37 7.22 1.73
CA GLU A 301 3.95 7.95 2.92
C GLU A 301 4.83 7.56 4.12
N MET A 302 5.80 8.41 4.47
CA MET A 302 6.70 8.15 5.62
C MET A 302 5.96 7.90 6.94
N PRO A 303 4.88 8.67 7.30
CA PRO A 303 4.12 8.38 8.50
C PRO A 303 3.50 6.97 8.52
N GLU A 304 3.11 6.43 7.35
CA GLU A 304 2.58 5.08 7.24
C GLU A 304 3.63 4.02 7.60
N LEU A 305 4.84 4.16 7.08
CA LEU A 305 5.95 3.25 7.41
C LEU A 305 6.33 3.32 8.89
N LEU A 306 6.42 4.53 9.45
CA LEU A 306 6.77 4.74 10.86
C LEU A 306 5.68 4.22 11.81
N GLY A 307 4.40 4.30 11.41
CA GLY A 307 3.27 3.87 12.23
C GLY A 307 2.94 2.39 12.14
N MET A 308 3.26 1.74 11.01
CA MET A 308 2.87 0.35 10.76
C MET A 308 4.01 -0.64 10.83
N CYS A 309 5.24 -0.26 10.49
CA CYS A 309 6.36 -1.20 10.37
C CYS A 309 7.09 -1.40 11.70
N ASP A 310 7.74 -2.55 11.83
CA ASP A 310 8.65 -2.86 12.95
C ASP A 310 10.08 -2.46 12.61
N ARG A 311 10.44 -2.61 11.31
CA ARG A 311 11.75 -2.31 10.76
C ARG A 311 11.61 -1.74 9.35
N ILE A 312 12.50 -0.82 8.98
CA ILE A 312 12.43 -0.10 7.70
C ILE A 312 13.79 -0.20 7.00
N TYR A 313 13.80 -0.75 5.80
CA TYR A 313 14.90 -0.60 4.85
C TYR A 313 14.70 0.68 4.05
N VAL A 314 15.80 1.39 3.84
CA VAL A 314 15.81 2.61 3.00
C VAL A 314 16.47 2.28 1.68
N MET A 315 15.74 2.54 0.60
CA MET A 315 16.19 2.24 -0.76
C MET A 315 16.44 3.52 -1.53
N ASN A 316 17.61 3.60 -2.19
CA ASN A 316 17.97 4.66 -3.12
C ASN A 316 18.68 4.08 -4.32
N GLU A 317 18.29 4.49 -5.55
CA GLU A 317 18.91 4.10 -6.83
C GLU A 317 19.21 2.60 -6.96
N GLY A 318 18.29 1.76 -6.51
CA GLY A 318 18.39 0.31 -6.61
C GLY A 318 19.29 -0.35 -5.56
N LYS A 319 19.72 0.36 -4.52
CA LYS A 319 20.53 -0.15 -3.40
C LYS A 319 19.80 0.06 -2.07
N ILE A 320 20.06 -0.79 -1.08
CA ILE A 320 19.71 -0.52 0.31
C ILE A 320 20.80 0.38 0.89
N VAL A 321 20.39 1.56 1.37
CA VAL A 321 21.28 2.61 1.89
C VAL A 321 21.15 2.80 3.40
N GLY A 322 20.19 2.12 4.03
CA GLY A 322 19.97 2.15 5.48
C GLY A 322 18.99 1.10 5.94
N GLU A 323 19.07 0.75 7.22
CA GLU A 323 18.14 -0.10 7.94
C GLU A 323 17.89 0.49 9.33
N PHE A 324 16.62 0.63 9.71
CA PHE A 324 16.20 1.22 10.98
C PHE A 324 15.16 0.36 11.68
N LEU A 325 15.23 0.26 12.99
CA LEU A 325 14.05 -0.14 13.77
C LEU A 325 13.06 1.04 13.76
N ALA A 326 11.79 0.79 13.48
CA ALA A 326 10.81 1.87 13.32
C ALA A 326 10.69 2.77 14.57
N LYS A 327 10.81 2.19 15.77
CA LYS A 327 10.82 2.94 17.06
C LYS A 327 11.96 3.94 17.19
N ASP A 328 13.07 3.73 16.50
CA ASP A 328 14.29 4.56 16.53
C ASP A 328 14.42 5.43 15.28
N ALA A 329 13.50 5.25 14.32
CA ALA A 329 13.49 5.97 13.05
C ALA A 329 12.65 7.26 13.13
N ASN A 330 13.07 8.25 12.37
CA ASN A 330 12.28 9.42 12.06
C ASN A 330 12.51 9.84 10.60
N GLN A 331 11.64 10.69 10.09
CA GLN A 331 11.69 11.11 8.69
C GLN A 331 13.05 11.72 8.31
N GLU A 332 13.64 12.52 9.20
CA GLU A 332 14.93 13.18 8.96
C GLU A 332 16.08 12.16 8.85
N ALA A 333 16.14 11.17 9.74
CA ALA A 333 17.17 10.12 9.70
C ALA A 333 17.11 9.29 8.41
N ILE A 334 15.90 8.95 7.98
CA ILE A 334 15.66 8.22 6.73
C ILE A 334 16.11 9.07 5.54
N MET A 335 15.70 10.35 5.48
CA MET A 335 16.10 11.27 4.42
C MET A 335 17.61 11.49 4.37
N ARG A 336 18.27 11.62 5.52
CA ARG A 336 19.74 11.71 5.60
C ARG A 336 20.44 10.48 5.01
N SER A 337 19.89 9.27 5.19
CA SER A 337 20.47 8.05 4.61
C SER A 337 20.39 8.06 3.10
N ILE A 338 19.32 8.62 2.52
CA ILE A 338 19.16 8.77 1.08
C ILE A 338 20.20 9.75 0.52
N MET A 339 20.38 10.91 1.20
CA MET A 339 21.28 11.99 0.70
C MET A 339 22.76 11.64 0.82
N LYS A 340 23.21 10.99 1.90
CA LYS A 340 24.62 10.64 2.12
C LYS A 340 25.24 9.73 1.04
N ASN A 341 24.42 8.89 0.39
CA ASN A 341 24.92 8.00 -0.67
C ASN A 341 24.91 8.65 -2.07
N GLY A 342 24.26 9.79 -2.24
CA GLY A 342 24.35 10.60 -3.46
C GLY A 342 25.67 11.38 -3.59
N GLU A 343 26.38 11.63 -2.47
CA GLU A 343 27.65 12.35 -2.47
C GLU A 343 28.86 11.44 -2.77
N ASN A 344 28.78 10.14 -2.43
CA ASN A 344 29.89 9.20 -2.62
C ASN A 344 30.03 8.63 -4.06
N GLU A 345 29.12 8.93 -4.97
CA GLU A 345 29.23 8.51 -6.40
C GLU A 345 29.72 9.63 -7.31
N ASN A 346 30.01 10.85 -6.77
CA ASN A 346 30.52 11.99 -7.50
C ASN A 346 32.02 12.32 -7.19
N GLU A 347 32.70 11.46 -6.44
CA GLU A 347 34.15 11.45 -6.30
C GLU A 347 34.73 10.22 -7.05
#